data_be6b72f69e8c37ee6f65ee25973e799b
#
_entry.id   be6b72f69e8c37ee6f65ee25973e799b
#
_cell.length_a   1.000
_cell.length_b   1.000
_cell.length_c   1.000
_cell.angle_alpha   90.00
_cell.angle_beta   90.00
_cell.angle_gamma   90.00
#
_symmetry.space_group_name_H-M   'P 1'
#
loop_
_entity.id
_entity.type
_entity.pdbx_description
1 polymer ?
#
loop_
_entity_poly.entity_id
_entity_poly.type
_entity_poly.pdbx_seq_one_letter_code
_entity_poly.pdbx_strand_id
1 'polypeptide(L)'
;ASTSPFYPLFAALDVNAKMHEGEAGKKLWIDCVETVIDARKSVLKHCKYLRPLVPPVVHGKKWEDGDTKAMAQDVEYFAFEPNAKWHSFKGYGKGQYFIDPCKFQLITPGINVETGEYEDFGIPANILANYLRENGIIPEKCDLNTILFLMTPAESKTKMDDLVAQLIRFEELIEADAPMQDVLPSIYYANIDKYKGYHIRQLCQEMHDFYKDRQVRSEE
;
A
#
# COMPACT_ATOMS: atom_id res chain seq x y z
N ALA A 1 0.17 25.63 15.88
CA ALA A 1 1.29 26.31 16.58
C ALA A 1 1.20 26.01 18.08
N SER A 2 2.32 25.65 18.71
CA SER A 2 2.39 25.45 20.17
C SER A 2 2.63 26.80 20.84
N THR A 3 1.92 27.07 21.94
CA THR A 3 2.11 28.26 22.76
C THR A 3 3.29 28.15 23.76
N SER A 4 3.78 26.92 23.96
CA SER A 4 4.89 26.61 24.85
C SER A 4 6.07 26.03 24.06
N PRO A 5 7.28 26.62 24.17
CA PRO A 5 8.45 26.09 23.49
C PRO A 5 8.87 24.76 24.10
N PHE A 6 9.11 23.78 23.22
CA PHE A 6 9.65 22.47 23.59
C PHE A 6 11.00 22.28 22.92
N TYR A 7 12.06 22.61 23.63
CA TYR A 7 13.43 22.64 23.11
C TYR A 7 13.90 21.32 22.44
N PRO A 8 13.55 20.11 22.96
CA PRO A 8 13.88 18.88 22.26
C PRO A 8 13.28 18.78 20.85
N LEU A 9 12.08 19.33 20.64
CA LEU A 9 11.48 19.37 19.30
C LEU A 9 12.22 20.33 18.38
N PHE A 10 12.63 21.50 18.86
CA PHE A 10 13.44 22.44 18.06
C PHE A 10 14.79 21.83 17.69
N ALA A 11 15.47 21.18 18.64
CA ALA A 11 16.71 20.49 18.37
C ALA A 11 16.52 19.37 17.34
N ALA A 12 15.43 18.58 17.43
CA ALA A 12 15.11 17.55 16.46
C ALA A 12 14.86 18.12 15.06
N LEU A 13 14.17 19.26 14.95
CA LEU A 13 13.94 19.93 13.66
C LEU A 13 15.26 20.42 13.04
N ASP A 14 16.14 21.02 13.83
CA ASP A 14 17.43 21.51 13.37
C ASP A 14 18.35 20.37 12.91
N VAL A 15 18.45 19.29 13.70
CA VAL A 15 19.21 18.09 13.33
C VAL A 15 18.62 17.44 12.06
N ASN A 16 17.29 17.33 11.99
CA ASN A 16 16.62 16.77 10.81
C ASN A 16 16.91 17.60 9.55
N ALA A 17 16.81 18.93 9.64
CA ALA A 17 17.17 19.80 8.53
C ALA A 17 18.62 19.57 8.07
N LYS A 18 19.56 19.47 9.04
CA LYS A 18 20.97 19.21 8.75
C LYS A 18 21.22 17.85 8.10
N MET A 19 20.52 16.81 8.52
CA MET A 19 20.61 15.48 7.92
C MET A 19 20.20 15.44 6.45
N HIS A 20 19.34 16.36 6.02
CA HIS A 20 18.84 16.43 4.65
C HIS A 20 19.65 17.35 3.72
N GLU A 21 20.72 17.96 4.22
CA GLU A 21 21.59 18.83 3.41
C GLU A 21 22.55 18.05 2.52
N GLY A 22 22.82 18.60 1.32
CA GLY A 22 23.88 18.17 0.42
C GLY A 22 23.72 16.72 -0.10
N GLU A 23 24.83 16.14 -0.50
CA GLU A 23 24.84 14.79 -1.09
C GLU A 23 24.45 13.68 -0.10
N ALA A 24 24.71 13.89 1.20
CA ALA A 24 24.32 12.93 2.23
C ALA A 24 22.79 12.84 2.36
N GLY A 25 22.13 13.99 2.41
CA GLY A 25 20.66 14.05 2.43
C GLY A 25 20.04 13.48 1.16
N LYS A 26 20.60 13.83 -0.01
CA LYS A 26 20.16 13.26 -1.28
C LYS A 26 20.28 11.73 -1.30
N LYS A 27 21.42 11.20 -0.88
CA LYS A 27 21.65 9.75 -0.80
C LYS A 27 20.66 9.06 0.13
N LEU A 28 20.36 9.67 1.28
CA LEU A 28 19.42 9.15 2.27
C LEU A 28 18.02 8.88 1.64
N TRP A 29 17.53 9.83 0.82
CA TRP A 29 16.27 9.68 0.13
C TRP A 29 16.33 8.73 -1.06
N ILE A 30 17.43 8.71 -1.83
CA ILE A 30 17.61 7.76 -2.93
C ILE A 30 17.59 6.34 -2.40
N ASP A 31 18.32 6.04 -1.34
CA ASP A 31 18.37 4.70 -0.72
C ASP A 31 16.97 4.27 -0.22
N CYS A 32 16.20 5.21 0.35
CA CYS A 32 14.81 4.97 0.74
C CYS A 32 13.94 4.62 -0.47
N VAL A 33 13.98 5.41 -1.52
CA VAL A 33 13.18 5.21 -2.75
C VAL A 33 13.55 3.89 -3.43
N GLU A 34 14.83 3.56 -3.53
CA GLU A 34 15.30 2.26 -4.07
C GLU A 34 14.70 1.09 -3.28
N THR A 35 14.73 1.16 -1.95
CA THR A 35 14.16 0.13 -1.07
C THR A 35 12.65 -0.04 -1.31
N VAL A 36 11.93 1.05 -1.47
CA VAL A 36 10.47 1.01 -1.70
C VAL A 36 10.12 0.54 -3.12
N ILE A 37 10.97 0.85 -4.13
CA ILE A 37 10.84 0.30 -5.48
C ILE A 37 11.00 -1.21 -5.45
N ASP A 38 12.02 -1.73 -4.78
CA ASP A 38 12.26 -3.18 -4.68
C ASP A 38 11.11 -3.90 -3.97
N ALA A 39 10.53 -3.29 -2.94
CA ALA A 39 9.34 -3.81 -2.28
C ALA A 39 8.13 -3.88 -3.24
N ARG A 40 7.86 -2.82 -4.02
CA ARG A 40 6.79 -2.81 -5.03
C ARG A 40 7.00 -3.89 -6.10
N LYS A 41 8.23 -4.05 -6.60
CA LYS A 41 8.58 -5.11 -7.54
C LYS A 41 8.34 -6.50 -6.96
N SER A 42 8.71 -6.69 -5.70
CA SER A 42 8.49 -7.97 -5.02
C SER A 42 7.00 -8.30 -4.91
N VAL A 43 6.16 -7.33 -4.55
CA VAL A 43 4.71 -7.52 -4.52
C VAL A 43 4.17 -7.82 -5.92
N LEU A 44 4.55 -7.05 -6.95
CA LEU A 44 4.12 -7.29 -8.34
C LEU A 44 4.48 -8.68 -8.84
N LYS A 45 5.62 -9.22 -8.40
CA LYS A 45 6.14 -10.52 -8.82
C LYS A 45 5.46 -11.70 -8.11
N HIS A 46 5.13 -11.53 -6.83
CA HIS A 46 4.71 -12.67 -5.99
C HIS A 46 3.23 -12.61 -5.59
N CYS A 47 2.58 -11.46 -5.70
CA CYS A 47 1.17 -11.28 -5.35
C CYS A 47 0.29 -11.27 -6.61
N LYS A 48 -0.85 -11.96 -6.51
CA LYS A 48 -1.86 -12.03 -7.56
C LYS A 48 -2.97 -10.99 -7.34
N TYR A 49 -3.37 -10.81 -6.08
CA TYR A 49 -4.48 -9.96 -5.69
C TYR A 49 -4.04 -8.56 -5.31
N LEU A 50 -2.95 -8.45 -4.54
CA LEU A 50 -2.45 -7.16 -4.07
C LEU A 50 -1.58 -6.50 -5.14
N ARG A 51 -1.85 -5.24 -5.45
CA ARG A 51 -1.08 -4.52 -6.47
C ARG A 51 -0.67 -3.14 -5.99
N PRO A 52 0.62 -2.80 -6.08
CA PRO A 52 1.06 -1.41 -5.90
C PRO A 52 0.42 -0.49 -6.94
N LEU A 53 0.06 0.71 -6.51
CA LEU A 53 -0.36 1.77 -7.43
C LEU A 53 0.86 2.32 -8.15
N VAL A 54 1.10 1.86 -9.37
CA VAL A 54 2.19 2.29 -10.25
C VAL A 54 1.76 2.21 -11.71
N PRO A 55 2.37 2.97 -12.64
CA PRO A 55 2.16 2.80 -14.08
C PRO A 55 2.50 1.36 -14.51
N PRO A 56 1.68 0.68 -15.29
CA PRO A 56 1.97 -0.70 -15.70
C PRO A 56 3.15 -0.82 -16.68
N VAL A 57 3.37 0.23 -17.48
CA VAL A 57 4.44 0.29 -18.50
C VAL A 57 5.09 1.67 -18.49
N VAL A 58 6.41 1.70 -18.44
CA VAL A 58 7.23 2.91 -18.56
C VAL A 58 8.37 2.64 -19.55
N HIS A 59 8.65 3.58 -20.43
CA HIS A 59 9.67 3.43 -21.50
C HIS A 59 9.53 2.15 -22.32
N GLY A 60 8.30 1.69 -22.55
CA GLY A 60 8.00 0.48 -23.33
C GLY A 60 8.28 -0.86 -22.62
N LYS A 61 8.59 -0.85 -21.34
CA LYS A 61 8.81 -2.03 -20.50
C LYS A 61 7.81 -2.06 -19.35
N LYS A 62 7.52 -3.25 -18.80
CA LYS A 62 6.77 -3.34 -17.56
C LYS A 62 7.47 -2.56 -16.46
N TRP A 63 6.72 -1.95 -15.58
CA TRP A 63 7.28 -1.14 -14.49
C TRP A 63 8.30 -1.91 -13.64
N GLU A 64 7.96 -3.16 -13.29
CA GLU A 64 8.80 -4.03 -12.46
C GLU A 64 10.12 -4.47 -13.13
N ASP A 65 10.21 -4.35 -14.46
CA ASP A 65 11.42 -4.73 -15.22
C ASP A 65 12.46 -3.60 -15.30
N GLY A 66 12.16 -2.41 -14.78
CA GLY A 66 13.08 -1.28 -14.72
C GLY A 66 14.28 -1.56 -13.80
N ASP A 67 15.41 -0.93 -14.03
CA ASP A 67 16.56 -0.94 -13.09
C ASP A 67 16.23 -0.06 -11.89
N THR A 68 16.32 -0.59 -10.66
CA THR A 68 15.89 0.11 -9.44
C THR A 68 16.60 1.45 -9.24
N LYS A 69 17.92 1.52 -9.54
CA LYS A 69 18.68 2.75 -9.35
C LYS A 69 18.33 3.81 -10.39
N ALA A 70 18.09 3.38 -11.63
CA ALA A 70 17.59 4.27 -12.67
C ALA A 70 16.18 4.78 -12.35
N MET A 71 15.29 3.90 -11.91
CA MET A 71 13.92 4.25 -11.51
C MET A 71 13.87 5.26 -10.37
N ALA A 72 14.76 5.14 -9.39
CA ALA A 72 14.81 6.06 -8.25
C ALA A 72 15.19 7.50 -8.62
N GLN A 73 15.69 7.72 -9.83
CA GLN A 73 16.12 9.02 -10.35
C GLN A 73 15.30 9.49 -11.56
N ASP A 74 14.30 8.71 -11.96
CA ASP A 74 13.47 8.99 -13.13
C ASP A 74 11.99 9.13 -12.72
N VAL A 75 11.50 10.36 -12.73
CA VAL A 75 10.15 10.73 -12.34
C VAL A 75 9.06 10.08 -13.23
N GLU A 76 9.37 9.69 -14.46
CA GLU A 76 8.41 9.04 -15.37
C GLU A 76 7.89 7.71 -14.79
N TYR A 77 8.65 7.03 -13.93
CA TYR A 77 8.19 5.82 -13.24
C TYR A 77 7.09 6.08 -12.19
N PHE A 78 6.83 7.33 -11.87
CA PHE A 78 5.84 7.77 -10.88
C PHE A 78 4.80 8.74 -11.47
N ALA A 79 4.83 8.99 -12.78
CA ALA A 79 3.95 9.95 -13.42
C ALA A 79 2.52 9.38 -13.59
N PHE A 80 1.53 10.21 -13.27
CA PHE A 80 0.15 9.96 -13.69
C PHE A 80 -0.04 10.48 -15.13
N GLU A 81 -0.09 9.57 -16.11
CA GLU A 81 -0.40 9.92 -17.48
C GLU A 81 -1.91 10.23 -17.61
N PRO A 82 -2.28 11.39 -18.18
CA PRO A 82 -3.68 11.76 -18.31
C PRO A 82 -4.50 10.71 -19.08
N ASN A 83 -5.67 10.37 -18.55
CA ASN A 83 -6.61 9.41 -19.14
C ASN A 83 -6.07 7.96 -19.26
N ALA A 84 -5.01 7.61 -18.55
CA ALA A 84 -4.54 6.23 -18.50
C ALA A 84 -5.54 5.33 -17.76
N LYS A 85 -5.66 4.07 -18.23
CA LYS A 85 -6.66 3.12 -17.72
C LYS A 85 -6.32 2.49 -16.36
N TRP A 86 -5.09 2.62 -15.89
CA TRP A 86 -4.66 2.05 -14.62
C TRP A 86 -5.03 2.92 -13.40
N HIS A 87 -5.63 4.09 -13.63
CA HIS A 87 -6.20 4.97 -12.62
C HIS A 87 -7.43 5.70 -13.19
N SER A 88 -8.27 6.26 -12.31
CA SER A 88 -9.50 6.98 -12.69
C SER A 88 -9.36 8.50 -12.74
N PHE A 89 -8.18 9.06 -12.46
CA PHE A 89 -7.98 10.50 -12.37
C PHE A 89 -8.06 11.18 -13.74
N LYS A 90 -8.80 12.28 -13.81
CA LYS A 90 -9.09 13.04 -15.05
C LYS A 90 -8.93 14.54 -14.80
N GLY A 91 -8.91 15.33 -15.89
CA GLY A 91 -8.98 16.79 -15.82
C GLY A 91 -7.64 17.49 -15.56
N TYR A 92 -6.52 16.83 -15.84
CA TYR A 92 -5.18 17.41 -15.71
C TYR A 92 -4.33 17.16 -16.94
N GLY A 93 -3.21 17.88 -17.06
CA GLY A 93 -2.24 17.74 -18.15
C GLY A 93 -1.07 16.82 -17.80
N LYS A 94 -0.34 16.39 -18.81
CA LYS A 94 0.88 15.58 -18.65
C LYS A 94 1.89 16.29 -17.74
N GLY A 95 2.49 15.53 -16.80
CA GLY A 95 3.51 16.02 -15.89
C GLY A 95 3.01 16.90 -14.74
N GLN A 96 1.70 16.95 -14.50
CA GLN A 96 1.13 17.73 -13.39
C GLN A 96 1.05 16.94 -12.08
N TYR A 97 0.88 15.62 -12.15
CA TYR A 97 0.73 14.78 -10.97
C TYR A 97 1.66 13.57 -11.01
N PHE A 98 2.17 13.23 -9.83
CA PHE A 98 3.09 12.14 -9.63
C PHE A 98 2.72 11.36 -8.37
N ILE A 99 2.99 10.06 -8.37
CA ILE A 99 2.96 9.24 -7.17
C ILE A 99 4.15 9.65 -6.30
N ASP A 100 3.91 9.92 -5.02
CA ASP A 100 4.99 10.05 -4.06
C ASP A 100 5.67 8.68 -3.88
N PRO A 101 6.96 8.53 -4.24
CA PRO A 101 7.65 7.24 -4.15
C PRO A 101 7.62 6.65 -2.74
N CYS A 102 7.62 7.50 -1.70
CA CYS A 102 7.63 7.10 -0.30
C CYS A 102 6.24 6.75 0.25
N LYS A 103 5.17 6.99 -0.51
CA LYS A 103 3.83 6.53 -0.21
C LYS A 103 3.54 5.22 -0.91
N PHE A 104 3.79 4.12 -0.20
CA PHE A 104 3.55 2.78 -0.72
C PHE A 104 2.06 2.44 -0.59
N GLN A 105 1.32 2.74 -1.65
CA GLN A 105 -0.11 2.42 -1.75
C GLN A 105 -0.31 1.09 -2.44
N LEU A 106 -1.14 0.24 -1.84
CA LEU A 106 -1.60 -1.02 -2.41
C LEU A 106 -3.10 -0.93 -2.71
N ILE A 107 -3.49 -1.55 -3.80
CA ILE A 107 -4.88 -1.78 -4.20
C ILE A 107 -5.20 -3.25 -3.91
N THR A 108 -6.34 -3.50 -3.27
CA THR A 108 -6.94 -4.81 -3.11
C THR A 108 -8.08 -5.00 -4.11
N PRO A 109 -8.41 -6.23 -4.56
CA PRO A 109 -9.50 -6.47 -5.50
C PRO A 109 -10.86 -6.08 -4.91
N GLY A 110 -11.81 -5.77 -5.79
CA GLY A 110 -13.20 -5.49 -5.44
C GLY A 110 -13.80 -4.28 -6.13
N ILE A 111 -13.00 -3.30 -6.54
CA ILE A 111 -13.44 -2.16 -7.34
C ILE A 111 -12.50 -2.02 -8.53
N ASN A 112 -13.08 -2.00 -9.72
CA ASN A 112 -12.34 -1.75 -10.95
C ASN A 112 -11.83 -0.32 -10.98
N VAL A 113 -10.52 -0.14 -11.04
CA VAL A 113 -9.89 1.19 -10.96
C VAL A 113 -10.18 2.09 -12.17
N GLU A 114 -10.50 1.52 -13.33
CA GLU A 114 -10.83 2.28 -14.55
C GLU A 114 -12.27 2.80 -14.53
N THR A 115 -13.22 1.91 -14.13
CA THR A 115 -14.67 2.20 -14.21
C THR A 115 -15.27 2.67 -12.89
N GLY A 116 -14.63 2.35 -11.77
CA GLY A 116 -15.18 2.57 -10.43
C GLY A 116 -16.32 1.61 -10.06
N GLU A 117 -16.55 0.58 -10.86
CA GLU A 117 -17.60 -0.42 -10.63
C GLU A 117 -17.12 -1.52 -9.70
N TYR A 118 -18.04 -2.06 -8.89
CA TYR A 118 -17.75 -3.23 -8.06
C TYR A 118 -17.56 -4.49 -8.91
N GLU A 119 -16.52 -5.23 -8.60
CA GLU A 119 -16.22 -6.55 -9.18
C GLU A 119 -17.04 -7.65 -8.48
N ASP A 120 -16.96 -8.89 -8.96
CA ASP A 120 -17.69 -10.02 -8.36
C ASP A 120 -17.02 -10.54 -7.08
N PHE A 121 -15.70 -10.44 -6.99
CA PHE A 121 -14.93 -10.81 -5.81
C PHE A 121 -14.14 -9.61 -5.30
N GLY A 122 -14.09 -9.45 -3.99
CA GLY A 122 -13.30 -8.39 -3.37
C GLY A 122 -12.60 -8.81 -2.09
N ILE A 123 -11.49 -8.15 -1.80
CA ILE A 123 -10.79 -8.22 -0.51
C ILE A 123 -10.84 -6.82 0.09
N PRO A 124 -11.79 -6.52 0.97
CA PRO A 124 -11.81 -5.23 1.67
C PRO A 124 -10.48 -4.96 2.37
N ALA A 125 -9.90 -3.79 2.13
CA ALA A 125 -8.55 -3.48 2.62
C ALA A 125 -8.42 -3.50 4.15
N ASN A 126 -9.52 -3.29 4.87
CA ASN A 126 -9.54 -3.39 6.33
C ASN A 126 -9.29 -4.83 6.85
N ILE A 127 -9.60 -5.87 6.06
CA ILE A 127 -9.25 -7.25 6.41
C ILE A 127 -7.72 -7.40 6.39
N LEU A 128 -7.07 -6.96 5.31
CA LEU A 128 -5.61 -6.92 5.23
C LEU A 128 -5.00 -6.06 6.35
N ALA A 129 -5.57 -4.88 6.62
CA ALA A 129 -5.09 -3.98 7.67
C ALA A 129 -5.13 -4.64 9.06
N ASN A 130 -6.19 -5.39 9.36
CA ASN A 130 -6.29 -6.11 10.63
C ASN A 130 -5.29 -7.29 10.70
N TYR A 131 -5.15 -8.06 9.62
CA TYR A 131 -4.12 -9.10 9.54
C TYR A 131 -2.71 -8.52 9.80
N LEU A 132 -2.37 -7.41 9.15
CA LEU A 132 -1.08 -6.76 9.34
C LEU A 132 -0.88 -6.27 10.78
N ARG A 133 -1.92 -5.70 11.42
CA ARG A 133 -1.86 -5.28 12.83
C ARG A 133 -1.61 -6.46 13.77
N GLU A 134 -2.23 -7.60 13.54
CA GLU A 134 -1.99 -8.82 14.31
C GLU A 134 -0.54 -9.34 14.16
N ASN A 135 0.10 -8.99 13.04
CA ASN A 135 1.52 -9.29 12.76
C ASN A 135 2.47 -8.11 13.04
N GLY A 136 2.05 -7.12 13.83
CA GLY A 136 2.89 -6.03 14.30
C GLY A 136 3.13 -4.90 13.30
N ILE A 137 2.38 -4.87 12.17
CA ILE A 137 2.51 -3.84 11.13
C ILE A 137 1.27 -2.95 11.13
N ILE A 138 1.47 -1.65 11.33
CA ILE A 138 0.39 -0.65 11.36
C ILE A 138 0.46 0.18 10.09
N PRO A 139 -0.52 0.06 9.16
CA PRO A 139 -0.59 0.94 8.00
C PRO A 139 -0.96 2.37 8.39
N GLU A 140 -0.54 3.32 7.57
CA GLU A 140 -0.87 4.74 7.74
C GLU A 140 -2.35 5.02 7.54
N LYS A 141 -2.91 4.49 6.45
CA LYS A 141 -4.31 4.66 6.07
C LYS A 141 -4.87 3.37 5.47
N CYS A 142 -6.14 3.13 5.71
CA CYS A 142 -6.90 2.07 5.08
C CYS A 142 -8.25 2.64 4.61
N ASP A 143 -8.62 2.35 3.39
CA ASP A 143 -9.91 2.69 2.79
C ASP A 143 -10.63 1.41 2.32
N LEU A 144 -11.65 1.49 1.48
CA LEU A 144 -12.44 0.33 1.03
C LEU A 144 -11.55 -0.75 0.37
N ASN A 145 -10.81 -0.37 -0.66
CA ASN A 145 -9.94 -1.26 -1.45
C ASN A 145 -8.53 -0.72 -1.61
N THR A 146 -8.09 0.17 -0.74
CA THR A 146 -6.72 0.68 -0.73
C THR A 146 -6.14 0.71 0.66
N ILE A 147 -4.84 0.47 0.75
CA ILE A 147 -4.07 0.56 1.99
C ILE A 147 -2.76 1.30 1.72
N LEU A 148 -2.40 2.19 2.61
CA LEU A 148 -1.24 3.06 2.47
C LEU A 148 -0.22 2.80 3.58
N PHE A 149 1.04 2.68 3.18
CA PHE A 149 2.19 2.69 4.08
C PHE A 149 3.05 3.91 3.80
N LEU A 150 3.46 4.60 4.84
CA LEU A 150 4.37 5.72 4.75
C LEU A 150 5.80 5.24 4.99
N MET A 151 6.63 5.38 3.97
CA MET A 151 8.04 4.99 4.02
C MET A 151 8.91 6.21 4.20
N THR A 152 9.86 6.11 5.11
CA THR A 152 10.82 7.18 5.39
C THR A 152 12.24 6.62 5.41
N PRO A 153 13.26 7.47 5.29
CA PRO A 153 14.65 7.03 5.43
C PRO A 153 14.98 6.37 6.79
N ALA A 154 14.10 6.51 7.79
CA ALA A 154 14.26 5.86 9.08
C ALA A 154 13.81 4.38 9.07
N GLU A 155 13.10 3.94 8.03
CA GLU A 155 12.68 2.55 7.91
C GLU A 155 13.83 1.68 7.37
N SER A 156 14.13 0.61 8.09
CA SER A 156 15.18 -0.31 7.67
C SER A 156 14.70 -1.23 6.54
N LYS A 157 15.65 -1.71 5.73
CA LYS A 157 15.36 -2.74 4.71
C LYS A 157 14.70 -3.97 5.33
N THR A 158 15.11 -4.39 6.53
CA THR A 158 14.52 -5.54 7.24
C THR A 158 13.03 -5.35 7.52
N LYS A 159 12.60 -4.17 7.94
CA LYS A 159 11.18 -3.87 8.15
C LYS A 159 10.39 -3.91 6.83
N MET A 160 11.01 -3.44 5.74
CA MET A 160 10.40 -3.51 4.43
C MET A 160 10.27 -4.96 3.93
N ASP A 161 11.33 -5.75 4.11
CA ASP A 161 11.32 -7.17 3.75
C ASP A 161 10.26 -7.95 4.56
N ASP A 162 10.08 -7.61 5.85
CA ASP A 162 9.02 -8.17 6.70
C ASP A 162 7.62 -7.78 6.21
N LEU A 163 7.39 -6.51 5.89
CA LEU A 163 6.13 -6.08 5.28
C LEU A 163 5.81 -6.88 4.02
N VAL A 164 6.77 -7.01 3.10
CA VAL A 164 6.59 -7.76 1.85
C VAL A 164 6.29 -9.24 2.14
N ALA A 165 7.00 -9.85 3.09
CA ALA A 165 6.77 -11.23 3.49
C ALA A 165 5.35 -11.43 4.05
N GLN A 166 4.86 -10.50 4.88
CA GLN A 166 3.48 -10.56 5.40
C GLN A 166 2.43 -10.37 4.31
N LEU A 167 2.66 -9.51 3.32
CA LEU A 167 1.76 -9.35 2.18
C LEU A 167 1.67 -10.62 1.34
N ILE A 168 2.79 -11.26 1.05
CA ILE A 168 2.85 -12.54 0.33
C ILE A 168 2.15 -13.63 1.15
N ARG A 169 2.43 -13.69 2.46
CA ARG A 169 1.77 -14.67 3.34
C ARG A 169 0.27 -14.48 3.41
N PHE A 170 -0.22 -13.25 3.44
CA PHE A 170 -1.65 -12.97 3.38
C PHE A 170 -2.29 -13.52 2.09
N GLU A 171 -1.66 -13.32 0.94
CA GLU A 171 -2.14 -13.88 -0.34
C GLU A 171 -2.20 -15.40 -0.33
N GLU A 172 -1.18 -16.07 0.22
CA GLU A 172 -1.18 -17.53 0.36
C GLU A 172 -2.37 -18.01 1.21
N LEU A 173 -2.68 -17.30 2.31
CA LEU A 173 -3.82 -17.59 3.16
C LEU A 173 -5.16 -17.38 2.43
N ILE A 174 -5.28 -16.34 1.63
CA ILE A 174 -6.45 -16.09 0.78
C ILE A 174 -6.59 -17.18 -0.29
N GLU A 175 -5.51 -17.57 -0.97
CA GLU A 175 -5.56 -18.62 -1.99
C GLU A 175 -5.92 -19.99 -1.40
N ALA A 176 -5.40 -20.32 -0.23
CA ALA A 176 -5.70 -21.55 0.50
C ALA A 176 -7.09 -21.55 1.15
N ASP A 177 -7.81 -20.44 1.10
CA ASP A 177 -9.06 -20.20 1.85
C ASP A 177 -8.92 -20.64 3.32
N ALA A 178 -7.87 -20.13 3.97
CA ALA A 178 -7.51 -20.52 5.32
C ALA A 178 -8.64 -20.25 6.34
N PRO A 179 -8.75 -21.04 7.42
CA PRO A 179 -9.69 -20.77 8.48
C PRO A 179 -9.48 -19.36 9.08
N MET A 180 -10.56 -18.64 9.34
CA MET A 180 -10.49 -17.28 9.88
C MET A 180 -9.69 -17.19 11.19
N GLN A 181 -9.75 -18.24 12.02
CA GLN A 181 -8.97 -18.33 13.27
C GLN A 181 -7.46 -18.25 13.05
N ASP A 182 -6.96 -18.66 11.89
CA ASP A 182 -5.52 -18.66 11.56
C ASP A 182 -5.08 -17.35 10.91
N VAL A 183 -6.03 -16.57 10.35
CA VAL A 183 -5.77 -15.31 9.65
C VAL A 183 -6.00 -14.11 10.56
N LEU A 184 -7.09 -14.12 11.33
CA LEU A 184 -7.54 -13.03 12.20
C LEU A 184 -7.91 -13.56 13.60
N PRO A 185 -6.97 -14.17 14.32
CA PRO A 185 -7.25 -14.83 15.59
C PRO A 185 -7.91 -13.90 16.62
N SER A 186 -7.45 -12.67 16.79
CA SER A 186 -8.03 -11.74 17.77
C SER A 186 -9.51 -11.46 17.49
N ILE A 187 -9.87 -11.25 16.22
CA ILE A 187 -11.27 -11.00 15.82
C ILE A 187 -12.09 -12.27 15.96
N TYR A 188 -11.54 -13.42 15.55
CA TYR A 188 -12.21 -14.70 15.65
C TYR A 188 -12.57 -15.07 17.09
N TYR A 189 -11.59 -15.03 18.02
CA TYR A 189 -11.82 -15.41 19.41
C TYR A 189 -12.68 -14.41 20.19
N ALA A 190 -12.66 -13.14 19.80
CA ALA A 190 -13.57 -12.14 20.38
C ALA A 190 -15.03 -12.33 19.95
N ASN A 191 -15.30 -13.08 18.86
CA ASN A 191 -16.63 -13.25 18.28
C ASN A 191 -16.86 -14.70 17.80
N ILE A 192 -16.45 -15.68 18.60
CA ILE A 192 -16.40 -17.10 18.22
C ILE A 192 -17.76 -17.64 17.78
N ASP A 193 -18.85 -17.25 18.45
CA ASP A 193 -20.20 -17.69 18.12
C ASP A 193 -20.64 -17.28 16.71
N LYS A 194 -20.12 -16.14 16.24
CA LYS A 194 -20.41 -15.62 14.89
C LYS A 194 -19.53 -16.26 13.83
N TYR A 195 -18.24 -16.44 14.13
CA TYR A 195 -17.25 -16.79 13.11
C TYR A 195 -16.82 -18.26 13.15
N LYS A 196 -17.43 -19.08 13.98
CA LYS A 196 -17.14 -20.51 14.04
C LYS A 196 -17.34 -21.17 12.66
N GLY A 197 -16.27 -21.75 12.13
CA GLY A 197 -16.27 -22.40 10.82
C GLY A 197 -16.11 -21.44 9.63
N TYR A 198 -15.91 -20.15 9.87
CA TYR A 198 -15.63 -19.21 8.78
C TYR A 198 -14.23 -19.42 8.20
N HIS A 199 -14.16 -19.28 6.89
CA HIS A 199 -12.93 -19.18 6.13
C HIS A 199 -12.72 -17.72 5.67
N ILE A 200 -11.49 -17.37 5.36
CA ILE A 200 -11.13 -15.97 5.09
C ILE A 200 -11.79 -15.44 3.81
N ARG A 201 -11.93 -16.26 2.77
CA ARG A 201 -12.60 -15.82 1.53
C ARG A 201 -14.09 -15.57 1.73
N GLN A 202 -14.74 -16.35 2.59
CA GLN A 202 -16.14 -16.10 2.97
C GLN A 202 -16.28 -14.74 3.62
N LEU A 203 -15.42 -14.39 4.59
CA LEU A 203 -15.46 -13.07 5.23
C LEU A 203 -15.21 -11.95 4.21
N CYS A 204 -14.23 -12.12 3.32
CA CYS A 204 -13.93 -11.16 2.25
C CYS A 204 -15.17 -10.92 1.37
N GLN A 205 -15.79 -12.00 0.91
CA GLN A 205 -16.94 -11.91 0.01
C GLN A 205 -18.16 -11.28 0.69
N GLU A 206 -18.51 -11.71 1.90
CA GLU A 206 -19.65 -11.14 2.63
C GLU A 206 -19.48 -9.63 2.89
N MET A 207 -18.28 -9.18 3.24
CA MET A 207 -18.01 -7.76 3.43
C MET A 207 -18.02 -7.00 2.11
N HIS A 208 -17.46 -7.59 1.05
CA HIS A 208 -17.48 -7.01 -0.29
C HIS A 208 -18.92 -6.85 -0.80
N ASP A 209 -19.74 -7.89 -0.71
CA ASP A 209 -21.15 -7.87 -1.13
C ASP A 209 -21.95 -6.83 -0.33
N PHE A 210 -21.68 -6.71 0.96
CA PHE A 210 -22.29 -5.67 1.79
C PHE A 210 -21.99 -4.25 1.27
N TYR A 211 -20.76 -3.99 0.83
CA TYR A 211 -20.38 -2.69 0.25
C TYR A 211 -20.98 -2.50 -1.16
N LYS A 212 -20.96 -3.55 -1.99
CA LYS A 212 -21.51 -3.57 -3.34
C LYS A 212 -23.01 -3.29 -3.34
N ASP A 213 -23.78 -4.00 -2.51
CA ASP A 213 -25.23 -3.86 -2.41
C ASP A 213 -25.66 -2.46 -1.96
N ARG A 214 -24.85 -1.80 -1.14
CA ARG A 214 -25.11 -0.45 -0.63
C ARG A 214 -24.45 0.65 -1.44
N GLN A 215 -23.72 0.29 -2.50
CA GLN A 215 -22.98 1.22 -3.33
C GLN A 215 -22.09 2.15 -2.49
N VAL A 216 -21.46 1.59 -1.45
CA VAL A 216 -20.52 2.35 -0.60
C VAL A 216 -19.37 2.86 -1.45
N ARG A 217 -19.01 4.12 -1.31
CA ARG A 217 -17.88 4.75 -2.00
C ARG A 217 -16.95 5.36 -0.96
N SER A 218 -15.66 5.41 -1.31
CA SER A 218 -14.73 6.28 -0.58
C SER A 218 -15.23 7.72 -0.64
N GLU A 219 -15.13 8.43 0.46
CA GLU A 219 -15.26 9.88 0.44
C GLU A 219 -14.04 10.46 -0.27
N GLU A 220 -14.28 11.25 -1.33
CA GLU A 220 -13.25 11.97 -2.08
C GLU A 220 -12.73 13.17 -1.29
#